data_af82b2f17265cd960e09b78369464f11
#
_entry.id   af82b2f17265cd960e09b78369464f11
#
_cell.length_a   1.000
_cell.length_b   1.000
_cell.length_c   1.000
_cell.angle_alpha   90.00
_cell.angle_beta   90.00
_cell.angle_gamma   90.00
#
_symmetry.space_group_name_H-M   'P 1'
#
loop_
_entity.id
_entity.type
_entity.pdbx_description
1 polymer ?
#
loop_
_entity_poly.entity_id
_entity_poly.type
_entity_poly.pdbx_seq_one_letter_code
_entity_poly.pdbx_strand_id
1 'polypeptide(L)'
;PNIGECFGKGTATFMIMGDKCTRRCPFCDVGHGRPDPLDKDEPLNLARTIAALKLKYVVITSVDRDDLRDGGSGHFVECIQRIRELSPSTQIEILTPDFRGRDDRALEILKAAPPDVMNHNLETAPRLYKEARPGSDYQFSLNLLKKFKELHPNVPTKSGIMVGLGETDEEILQVMRDMRAHNIDMLTIGQYLAPSNSHLPVRRYVHPDTFKMFEEEAYKMGFSHAAVGAMVRSRYHADQQ
;
A
#
# COMPACT_ATOMS: atom_id res chain seq x y z
N PRO A 1 -14.54 -6.73 4.76
CA PRO A 1 -14.76 -7.87 5.67
C PRO A 1 -14.15 -7.65 7.06
N ASN A 2 -12.99 -6.97 7.17
CA ASN A 2 -12.19 -6.85 8.40
C ASN A 2 -12.41 -5.55 9.18
N ILE A 3 -13.36 -4.69 8.76
CA ILE A 3 -13.51 -3.32 9.29
C ILE A 3 -13.85 -3.31 10.79
N GLY A 4 -14.72 -4.20 11.23
CA GLY A 4 -15.14 -4.27 12.64
C GLY A 4 -14.01 -4.67 13.58
N GLU A 5 -13.18 -5.62 13.15
CA GLU A 5 -12.05 -6.11 13.92
C GLU A 5 -10.94 -5.03 14.03
N CYS A 6 -10.53 -4.45 12.90
CA CYS A 6 -9.49 -3.42 12.89
C CYS A 6 -9.92 -2.16 13.64
N PHE A 7 -11.15 -1.69 13.40
CA PHE A 7 -11.66 -0.48 14.05
C PHE A 7 -11.82 -0.67 15.57
N GLY A 8 -12.27 -1.84 16.00
CA GLY A 8 -12.37 -2.17 17.42
C GLY A 8 -11.01 -2.18 18.16
N LYS A 9 -9.89 -2.36 17.44
CA LYS A 9 -8.52 -2.28 17.95
C LYS A 9 -7.90 -0.87 17.84
N GLY A 10 -8.65 0.11 17.36
CA GLY A 10 -8.16 1.49 17.16
C GLY A 10 -7.34 1.67 15.88
N THR A 11 -7.53 0.80 14.87
CA THR A 11 -6.88 0.88 13.56
C THR A 11 -7.89 1.26 12.50
N ALA A 12 -7.61 2.27 11.69
CA ALA A 12 -8.47 2.68 10.59
C ALA A 12 -7.66 3.03 9.34
N THR A 13 -8.33 2.96 8.19
CA THR A 13 -7.77 3.37 6.90
C THR A 13 -8.58 4.51 6.32
N PHE A 14 -7.88 5.50 5.82
CA PHE A 14 -8.47 6.65 5.16
C PHE A 14 -7.91 6.79 3.75
N MET A 15 -8.79 7.00 2.78
CA MET A 15 -8.42 7.33 1.42
C MET A 15 -8.50 8.85 1.24
N ILE A 16 -7.42 9.46 0.79
CA ILE A 16 -7.29 10.90 0.55
C ILE A 16 -7.23 11.21 -0.94
N MET A 17 -7.38 12.47 -1.29
CA MET A 17 -7.30 13.00 -2.67
C MET A 17 -8.44 12.52 -3.59
N GLY A 18 -9.60 12.21 -3.02
CA GLY A 18 -10.80 11.82 -3.77
C GLY A 18 -10.88 10.34 -4.10
N ASP A 19 -11.84 10.00 -4.94
CA ASP A 19 -12.24 8.64 -5.29
C ASP A 19 -12.07 8.30 -6.79
N LYS A 20 -11.49 9.23 -7.57
CA LYS A 20 -11.23 9.05 -9.01
C LYS A 20 -9.74 8.86 -9.26
N CYS A 21 -9.37 7.67 -9.70
CA CYS A 21 -7.99 7.33 -10.03
C CYS A 21 -7.66 7.73 -11.48
N THR A 22 -6.44 8.20 -11.71
CA THR A 22 -5.94 8.48 -13.07
C THR A 22 -5.62 7.22 -13.87
N ARG A 23 -5.60 6.05 -13.20
CA ARG A 23 -5.32 4.73 -13.80
C ARG A 23 -6.51 3.80 -13.74
N ARG A 24 -6.47 2.73 -14.56
CA ARG A 24 -7.55 1.75 -14.73
C ARG A 24 -7.04 0.33 -14.55
N CYS A 25 -6.57 0.00 -13.36
CA CYS A 25 -6.13 -1.36 -13.08
C CYS A 25 -7.34 -2.31 -13.04
N PRO A 26 -7.40 -3.34 -13.91
CA PRO A 26 -8.60 -4.17 -14.06
C PRO A 26 -8.88 -5.12 -12.88
N PHE A 27 -8.08 -5.10 -11.83
CA PHE A 27 -8.37 -5.77 -10.56
C PHE A 27 -9.04 -4.83 -9.53
N CYS A 28 -9.03 -3.52 -9.77
CA CYS A 28 -9.38 -2.48 -8.79
C CYS A 28 -10.78 -1.91 -9.05
N ASP A 29 -11.59 -1.82 -8.00
CA ASP A 29 -12.96 -1.30 -8.06
C ASP A 29 -13.07 0.21 -7.76
N VAL A 30 -11.94 0.90 -7.65
CA VAL A 30 -11.93 2.35 -7.46
C VAL A 30 -12.33 3.04 -8.77
N GLY A 31 -13.18 4.07 -8.66
CA GLY A 31 -13.57 4.89 -9.80
C GLY A 31 -12.37 5.47 -10.54
N HIS A 32 -12.48 5.66 -11.84
CA HIS A 32 -11.41 6.22 -12.66
C HIS A 32 -11.91 7.37 -13.52
N GLY A 33 -10.99 8.26 -13.87
CA GLY A 33 -11.32 9.43 -14.67
C GLY A 33 -10.44 10.62 -14.31
N ARG A 34 -10.96 11.82 -14.59
CA ARG A 34 -10.29 13.06 -14.18
C ARG A 34 -10.61 13.33 -12.71
N PRO A 35 -9.59 13.34 -11.82
CA PRO A 35 -9.81 13.65 -10.41
C PRO A 35 -10.27 15.09 -10.20
N ASP A 36 -11.00 15.31 -9.13
CA ASP A 36 -11.35 16.66 -8.68
C ASP A 36 -10.12 17.38 -8.09
N PRO A 37 -10.12 18.71 -8.00
CA PRO A 37 -9.06 19.43 -7.30
C PRO A 37 -8.87 18.95 -5.86
N LEU A 38 -7.65 19.09 -5.34
CA LEU A 38 -7.38 18.76 -3.93
C LEU A 38 -8.22 19.63 -3.00
N ASP A 39 -8.85 18.98 -2.01
CA ASP A 39 -9.51 19.67 -0.92
C ASP A 39 -8.46 20.16 0.10
N LYS A 40 -8.37 21.46 0.25
CA LYS A 40 -7.41 22.11 1.16
C LYS A 40 -7.71 21.84 2.64
N ASP A 41 -8.95 21.52 2.96
CA ASP A 41 -9.39 21.24 4.33
C ASP A 41 -9.27 19.77 4.71
N GLU A 42 -9.04 18.88 3.74
CA GLU A 42 -8.93 17.44 3.98
C GLU A 42 -7.86 17.08 5.02
N PRO A 43 -6.62 17.61 5.00
CA PRO A 43 -5.60 17.30 6.00
C PRO A 43 -6.04 17.60 7.43
N LEU A 44 -6.65 18.76 7.64
CA LEU A 44 -7.14 19.16 8.96
C LEU A 44 -8.35 18.33 9.40
N ASN A 45 -9.31 18.10 8.51
CA ASN A 45 -10.50 17.30 8.79
C ASN A 45 -10.14 15.85 9.10
N LEU A 46 -9.19 15.28 8.37
CA LEU A 46 -8.65 13.94 8.63
C LEU A 46 -8.01 13.87 10.03
N ALA A 47 -7.16 14.81 10.36
CA ALA A 47 -6.47 14.83 11.65
C ALA A 47 -7.46 14.99 12.82
N ARG A 48 -8.47 15.84 12.67
CA ARG A 48 -9.56 16.00 13.66
C ARG A 48 -10.34 14.71 13.87
N THR A 49 -10.66 14.00 12.78
CA THR A 49 -11.37 12.72 12.85
C THR A 49 -10.54 11.66 13.58
N ILE A 50 -9.26 11.55 13.26
CA ILE A 50 -8.34 10.62 13.91
C ILE A 50 -8.21 10.90 15.41
N ALA A 51 -8.07 12.17 15.78
CA ALA A 51 -7.99 12.60 17.18
C ALA A 51 -9.29 12.31 17.94
N ALA A 52 -10.44 12.65 17.36
CA ALA A 52 -11.76 12.42 17.97
C ALA A 52 -12.04 10.93 18.20
N LEU A 53 -11.65 10.08 17.26
CA LEU A 53 -11.79 8.62 17.36
C LEU A 53 -10.71 7.96 18.22
N LYS A 54 -9.71 8.72 18.67
CA LYS A 54 -8.58 8.22 19.49
C LYS A 54 -7.88 7.02 18.85
N LEU A 55 -7.67 7.09 17.53
CA LEU A 55 -7.05 6.00 16.80
C LEU A 55 -5.57 5.86 17.18
N LYS A 56 -5.12 4.62 17.34
CA LYS A 56 -3.74 4.27 17.69
C LYS A 56 -2.86 4.11 16.46
N TYR A 57 -3.46 3.59 15.39
CA TYR A 57 -2.78 3.31 14.13
C TYR A 57 -3.68 3.70 12.96
N VAL A 58 -3.14 4.41 11.99
CA VAL A 58 -3.88 4.78 10.78
C VAL A 58 -3.07 4.44 9.54
N VAL A 59 -3.78 3.98 8.52
CA VAL A 59 -3.24 3.82 7.18
C VAL A 59 -3.84 4.89 6.28
N ILE A 60 -3.02 5.77 5.76
CA ILE A 60 -3.42 6.80 4.81
C ILE A 60 -3.06 6.31 3.41
N THR A 61 -4.05 6.19 2.56
CA THR A 61 -3.86 5.76 1.17
C THR A 61 -4.51 6.74 0.21
N SER A 62 -4.20 6.62 -1.07
CA SER A 62 -4.79 7.46 -2.11
C SER A 62 -5.01 6.70 -3.40
N VAL A 63 -5.79 7.28 -4.28
CA VAL A 63 -5.80 6.96 -5.72
C VAL A 63 -4.49 7.43 -6.37
N ASP A 64 -4.19 6.93 -7.58
CA ASP A 64 -3.11 7.51 -8.38
C ASP A 64 -3.51 8.91 -8.86
N ARG A 65 -2.63 9.86 -8.66
CA ARG A 65 -2.77 11.27 -9.01
C ARG A 65 -1.67 11.70 -10.00
N ASP A 66 -1.60 11.01 -11.15
CA ASP A 66 -0.66 11.33 -12.22
C ASP A 66 -0.89 12.72 -12.83
N ASP A 67 -2.04 13.34 -12.54
CA ASP A 67 -2.38 14.71 -12.89
C ASP A 67 -1.62 15.76 -12.06
N LEU A 68 -1.12 15.40 -10.87
CA LEU A 68 -0.37 16.30 -10.01
C LEU A 68 1.13 16.22 -10.29
N ARG A 69 1.81 17.38 -10.23
CA ARG A 69 3.26 17.48 -10.51
C ARG A 69 4.14 16.72 -9.54
N ASP A 70 3.65 16.47 -8.34
CA ASP A 70 4.32 15.73 -7.27
C ASP A 70 3.71 14.35 -6.99
N GLY A 71 2.73 13.94 -7.83
CA GLY A 71 1.99 12.69 -7.63
C GLY A 71 1.14 12.66 -6.36
N GLY A 72 0.94 13.79 -5.69
CA GLY A 72 0.18 13.91 -4.44
C GLY A 72 1.04 13.82 -3.17
N SER A 73 2.36 13.73 -3.27
CA SER A 73 3.24 13.60 -2.10
C SER A 73 3.13 14.79 -1.13
N GLY A 74 2.96 16.01 -1.63
CA GLY A 74 2.73 17.19 -0.80
C GLY A 74 1.48 17.09 0.05
N HIS A 75 0.41 16.53 -0.50
CA HIS A 75 -0.84 16.32 0.25
C HIS A 75 -0.69 15.24 1.32
N PHE A 76 0.07 14.17 1.06
CA PHE A 76 0.45 13.21 2.10
C PHE A 76 1.20 13.87 3.25
N VAL A 77 2.17 14.73 2.94
CA VAL A 77 2.94 15.47 3.95
C VAL A 77 2.04 16.36 4.80
N GLU A 78 1.13 17.12 4.20
CA GLU A 78 0.17 17.95 4.94
C GLU A 78 -0.70 17.10 5.87
N CYS A 79 -1.20 15.96 5.41
CA CYS A 79 -1.97 15.02 6.24
C CYS A 79 -1.15 14.52 7.42
N ILE A 80 0.08 14.07 7.20
CA ILE A 80 0.97 13.58 8.26
C ILE A 80 1.25 14.68 9.29
N GLN A 81 1.58 15.89 8.84
CA GLN A 81 1.86 17.02 9.71
C GLN A 81 0.66 17.35 10.61
N ARG A 82 -0.55 17.43 10.05
CA ARG A 82 -1.78 17.70 10.81
C ARG A 82 -2.09 16.58 11.81
N ILE A 83 -1.89 15.33 11.45
CA ILE A 83 -2.09 14.21 12.38
C ILE A 83 -1.07 14.29 13.53
N ARG A 84 0.21 14.58 13.24
CA ARG A 84 1.23 14.77 14.28
C ARG A 84 0.90 15.88 15.25
N GLU A 85 0.29 16.98 14.78
CA GLU A 85 -0.14 18.10 15.62
C GLU A 85 -1.31 17.74 16.54
N LEU A 86 -2.35 17.08 16.01
CA LEU A 86 -3.62 16.85 16.72
C LEU A 86 -3.69 15.50 17.45
N SER A 87 -2.91 14.51 17.00
CA SER A 87 -2.88 13.16 17.56
C SER A 87 -1.45 12.59 17.53
N PRO A 88 -0.53 13.17 18.31
CA PRO A 88 0.91 12.88 18.22
C PRO A 88 1.29 11.44 18.57
N SER A 89 0.44 10.71 19.29
CA SER A 89 0.66 9.30 19.65
C SER A 89 0.20 8.30 18.58
N THR A 90 -0.52 8.77 17.55
CA THR A 90 -1.00 7.91 16.47
C THR A 90 0.14 7.49 15.55
N GLN A 91 0.29 6.18 15.34
CA GLN A 91 1.21 5.61 14.33
C GLN A 91 0.62 5.81 12.93
N ILE A 92 1.44 6.25 11.99
CA ILE A 92 1.01 6.57 10.62
C ILE A 92 1.74 5.69 9.61
N GLU A 93 0.99 4.82 8.95
CA GLU A 93 1.42 4.14 7.74
C GLU A 93 0.85 4.90 6.54
N ILE A 94 1.66 5.11 5.51
CA ILE A 94 1.16 5.58 4.22
C ILE A 94 1.28 4.47 3.19
N LEU A 95 0.20 4.25 2.43
CA LEU A 95 0.17 3.37 1.26
C LEU A 95 0.07 4.25 0.02
N THR A 96 1.21 4.43 -0.64
CA THR A 96 1.36 5.38 -1.74
C THR A 96 1.18 4.74 -3.11
N PRO A 97 0.81 5.53 -4.13
CA PRO A 97 1.04 5.16 -5.52
C PRO A 97 2.55 5.06 -5.82
N ASP A 98 2.90 4.64 -7.05
CA ASP A 98 4.30 4.57 -7.48
C ASP A 98 4.92 5.93 -7.83
N PHE A 99 4.15 7.03 -7.80
CA PHE A 99 4.57 8.37 -8.20
C PHE A 99 5.18 8.43 -9.61
N ARG A 100 4.66 7.67 -10.52
CA ARG A 100 5.08 7.46 -11.90
C ARG A 100 5.88 8.60 -12.52
N GLY A 101 7.21 8.41 -12.67
CA GLY A 101 8.13 9.40 -13.21
C GLY A 101 8.38 10.63 -12.34
N ARG A 102 7.90 10.63 -11.07
CA ARG A 102 8.04 11.73 -10.10
C ARG A 102 8.54 11.24 -8.74
N ASP A 103 9.04 10.01 -8.70
CA ASP A 103 9.46 9.35 -7.45
C ASP A 103 10.54 10.14 -6.71
N ASP A 104 11.57 10.64 -7.38
CA ASP A 104 12.62 11.43 -6.73
C ASP A 104 12.06 12.71 -6.12
N ARG A 105 11.17 13.40 -6.83
CA ARG A 105 10.50 14.61 -6.32
C ARG A 105 9.57 14.28 -5.15
N ALA A 106 8.79 13.22 -5.27
CA ALA A 106 7.87 12.79 -4.23
C ALA A 106 8.62 12.41 -2.95
N LEU A 107 9.71 11.66 -3.06
CA LEU A 107 10.53 11.25 -1.92
C LEU A 107 11.24 12.45 -1.27
N GLU A 108 11.69 13.43 -2.05
CA GLU A 108 12.25 14.67 -1.51
C GLU A 108 11.22 15.45 -0.67
N ILE A 109 9.98 15.55 -1.16
CA ILE A 109 8.89 16.21 -0.44
C ILE A 109 8.55 15.44 0.85
N LEU A 110 8.51 14.11 0.81
CA LEU A 110 8.20 13.27 1.98
C LEU A 110 9.24 13.40 3.11
N LYS A 111 10.42 13.88 2.86
CA LYS A 111 11.42 14.17 3.91
C LYS A 111 10.92 15.16 4.96
N ALA A 112 10.00 16.06 4.60
CA ALA A 112 9.45 17.05 5.53
C ALA A 112 8.59 16.43 6.64
N ALA A 113 7.95 15.28 6.37
CA ALA A 113 7.15 14.54 7.34
C ALA A 113 7.11 13.05 6.98
N PRO A 114 8.16 12.29 7.32
CA PRO A 114 8.19 10.86 7.04
C PRO A 114 7.13 10.11 7.85
N PRO A 115 6.51 9.05 7.27
CA PRO A 115 5.60 8.19 8.00
C PRO A 115 6.35 7.28 8.98
N ASP A 116 5.61 6.58 9.84
CA ASP A 116 6.14 5.50 10.67
C ASP A 116 6.34 4.21 9.89
N VAL A 117 5.56 3.99 8.83
CA VAL A 117 5.69 2.87 7.90
C VAL A 117 5.42 3.36 6.47
N MET A 118 6.30 3.03 5.54
CA MET A 118 6.15 3.30 4.11
C MET A 118 5.71 2.04 3.37
N ASN A 119 4.50 2.07 2.82
CA ASN A 119 3.90 0.97 2.07
C ASN A 119 3.64 1.37 0.61
N HIS A 120 4.01 0.48 -0.31
CA HIS A 120 3.63 0.54 -1.71
C HIS A 120 3.47 -0.89 -2.23
N ASN A 121 2.31 -1.22 -2.77
CA ASN A 121 2.01 -2.58 -3.20
C ASN A 121 2.61 -2.90 -4.58
N LEU A 122 3.27 -4.05 -4.69
CA LEU A 122 3.66 -4.63 -5.98
C LEU A 122 2.48 -5.28 -6.70
N GLU A 123 1.48 -5.71 -5.98
CA GLU A 123 0.20 -6.29 -6.39
C GLU A 123 0.31 -7.69 -7.01
N THR A 124 1.24 -7.94 -7.92
CA THR A 124 1.38 -9.23 -8.62
C THR A 124 2.80 -9.45 -9.15
N ALA A 125 3.04 -10.60 -9.78
CA ALA A 125 4.30 -10.95 -10.42
C ALA A 125 4.57 -10.11 -11.68
N PRO A 126 5.85 -9.87 -12.05
CA PRO A 126 6.20 -8.99 -13.17
C PRO A 126 5.60 -9.41 -14.50
N ARG A 127 5.48 -10.71 -14.77
CA ARG A 127 4.86 -11.24 -16.01
C ARG A 127 3.42 -10.74 -16.20
N LEU A 128 2.69 -10.52 -15.11
CA LEU A 128 1.28 -10.11 -15.15
C LEU A 128 1.08 -8.58 -15.14
N TYR A 129 2.13 -7.79 -15.05
CA TYR A 129 2.00 -6.32 -14.93
C TYR A 129 1.25 -5.69 -16.09
N LYS A 130 1.52 -6.11 -17.32
CA LYS A 130 0.86 -5.57 -18.51
C LYS A 130 -0.65 -5.80 -18.48
N GLU A 131 -1.10 -6.93 -17.94
CA GLU A 131 -2.52 -7.29 -17.81
C GLU A 131 -3.15 -6.66 -16.56
N ALA A 132 -2.52 -6.79 -15.40
CA ALA A 132 -3.10 -6.43 -14.11
C ALA A 132 -2.85 -4.96 -13.72
N ARG A 133 -1.69 -4.41 -14.07
CA ARG A 133 -1.28 -3.03 -13.73
C ARG A 133 -0.81 -2.26 -14.97
N PRO A 134 -1.64 -2.08 -16.00
CA PRO A 134 -1.24 -1.35 -17.19
C PRO A 134 -0.80 0.08 -16.82
N GLY A 135 0.38 0.48 -17.31
CA GLY A 135 0.97 1.78 -16.99
C GLY A 135 1.80 1.84 -15.71
N SER A 136 1.96 0.73 -15.00
CA SER A 136 2.92 0.58 -13.90
C SER A 136 4.12 -0.28 -14.32
N ASP A 137 5.23 -0.13 -13.61
CA ASP A 137 6.46 -0.87 -13.83
C ASP A 137 6.92 -1.57 -12.54
N TYR A 138 7.21 -2.86 -12.64
CA TYR A 138 7.58 -3.68 -11.51
C TYR A 138 8.88 -3.23 -10.85
N GLN A 139 9.92 -3.02 -11.65
CA GLN A 139 11.22 -2.59 -11.15
C GLN A 139 11.17 -1.18 -10.58
N PHE A 140 10.37 -0.30 -11.19
CA PHE A 140 10.16 1.05 -10.69
C PHE A 140 9.53 1.06 -9.30
N SER A 141 8.53 0.20 -9.08
CA SER A 141 7.89 0.04 -7.76
C SER A 141 8.84 -0.48 -6.68
N LEU A 142 9.69 -1.46 -7.03
CA LEU A 142 10.74 -1.94 -6.12
C LEU A 142 11.76 -0.83 -5.79
N ASN A 143 12.17 -0.08 -6.80
CA ASN A 143 13.14 1.00 -6.64
C ASN A 143 12.60 2.15 -5.80
N LEU A 144 11.30 2.45 -5.87
CA LEU A 144 10.66 3.45 -5.03
C LEU A 144 10.86 3.14 -3.54
N LEU A 145 10.59 1.92 -3.13
CA LEU A 145 10.76 1.48 -1.74
C LEU A 145 12.23 1.41 -1.33
N LYS A 146 13.11 0.97 -2.22
CA LYS A 146 14.55 0.98 -1.98
C LYS A 146 15.09 2.40 -1.75
N LYS A 147 14.75 3.35 -2.62
CA LYS A 147 15.13 4.76 -2.50
C LYS A 147 14.59 5.37 -1.20
N PHE A 148 13.34 5.07 -0.84
CA PHE A 148 12.79 5.53 0.42
C PHE A 148 13.59 4.99 1.61
N LYS A 149 13.94 3.70 1.61
CA LYS A 149 14.74 3.08 2.66
C LYS A 149 16.12 3.68 2.80
N GLU A 150 16.76 4.05 1.69
CA GLU A 150 18.06 4.74 1.68
C GLU A 150 17.97 6.14 2.34
N LEU A 151 16.87 6.86 2.12
CA LEU A 151 16.63 8.17 2.72
C LEU A 151 16.20 8.09 4.20
N HIS A 152 15.50 7.02 4.58
CA HIS A 152 14.92 6.81 5.91
C HIS A 152 15.24 5.38 6.41
N PRO A 153 16.51 5.08 6.76
CA PRO A 153 16.92 3.72 7.09
C PRO A 153 16.17 3.09 8.28
N ASN A 154 15.68 3.93 9.19
CA ASN A 154 14.99 3.50 10.40
C ASN A 154 13.46 3.36 10.23
N VAL A 155 12.92 3.74 9.08
CA VAL A 155 11.48 3.58 8.79
C VAL A 155 11.26 2.25 8.08
N PRO A 156 10.43 1.35 8.62
CA PRO A 156 10.09 0.10 7.97
C PRO A 156 9.41 0.35 6.62
N THR A 157 9.78 -0.48 5.62
CA THR A 157 9.12 -0.52 4.32
C THR A 157 8.28 -1.78 4.18
N LYS A 158 7.18 -1.68 3.46
CA LYS A 158 6.17 -2.72 3.33
C LYS A 158 5.66 -2.80 1.90
N SER A 159 5.33 -4.01 1.47
CA SER A 159 4.64 -4.23 0.20
C SER A 159 3.63 -5.36 0.29
N GLY A 160 2.64 -5.33 -0.57
CA GLY A 160 1.59 -6.35 -0.65
C GLY A 160 1.49 -6.98 -2.03
N ILE A 161 1.06 -8.24 -2.04
CA ILE A 161 0.81 -9.04 -3.24
C ILE A 161 -0.57 -9.68 -3.12
N MET A 162 -1.29 -9.73 -4.23
CA MET A 162 -2.47 -10.58 -4.39
C MET A 162 -2.08 -11.86 -5.11
N VAL A 163 -2.66 -12.99 -4.71
CA VAL A 163 -2.49 -14.29 -5.38
C VAL A 163 -3.82 -14.76 -5.96
N GLY A 164 -3.77 -15.45 -7.08
CA GLY A 164 -4.95 -15.92 -7.81
C GLY A 164 -5.24 -15.18 -9.12
N LEU A 165 -4.30 -14.36 -9.60
CA LEU A 165 -4.38 -13.64 -10.88
C LEU A 165 -3.80 -14.41 -12.07
N GLY A 166 -3.19 -15.57 -11.82
CA GLY A 166 -2.57 -16.43 -12.84
C GLY A 166 -1.07 -16.64 -12.67
N GLU A 167 -0.50 -16.12 -11.59
CA GLU A 167 0.89 -16.37 -11.19
C GLU A 167 1.10 -17.80 -10.69
N THR A 168 2.33 -18.26 -10.75
CA THR A 168 2.78 -19.51 -10.10
C THR A 168 3.29 -19.22 -8.70
N ASP A 169 3.37 -20.28 -7.86
CA ASP A 169 3.96 -20.15 -6.52
C ASP A 169 5.43 -19.72 -6.59
N GLU A 170 6.18 -20.24 -7.55
CA GLU A 170 7.59 -19.84 -7.74
C GLU A 170 7.73 -18.38 -8.15
N GLU A 171 6.81 -17.86 -8.96
CA GLU A 171 6.80 -16.41 -9.28
C GLU A 171 6.59 -15.57 -8.03
N ILE A 172 5.72 -15.97 -7.10
CA ILE A 172 5.52 -15.28 -5.83
C ILE A 172 6.77 -15.36 -4.94
N LEU A 173 7.40 -16.52 -4.84
CA LEU A 173 8.65 -16.67 -4.09
C LEU A 173 9.76 -15.78 -4.69
N GLN A 174 9.81 -15.64 -6.01
CA GLN A 174 10.75 -14.74 -6.66
C GLN A 174 10.46 -13.26 -6.34
N VAL A 175 9.20 -12.85 -6.35
CA VAL A 175 8.80 -11.49 -5.93
C VAL A 175 9.22 -11.23 -4.47
N MET A 176 9.06 -12.20 -3.60
CA MET A 176 9.51 -12.08 -2.20
C MET A 176 11.03 -11.90 -2.10
N ARG A 177 11.81 -12.66 -2.88
CA ARG A 177 13.27 -12.48 -2.97
C ARG A 177 13.65 -11.09 -3.49
N ASP A 178 12.98 -10.62 -4.53
CA ASP A 178 13.18 -9.29 -5.10
C ASP A 178 12.87 -8.19 -4.07
N MET A 179 11.79 -8.34 -3.30
CA MET A 179 11.48 -7.43 -2.20
C MET A 179 12.63 -7.35 -1.19
N ARG A 180 13.15 -8.50 -0.74
CA ARG A 180 14.28 -8.52 0.21
C ARG A 180 15.54 -7.91 -0.37
N ALA A 181 15.82 -8.13 -1.65
CA ALA A 181 16.93 -7.50 -2.35
C ALA A 181 16.81 -5.95 -2.43
N HIS A 182 15.60 -5.42 -2.28
CA HIS A 182 15.31 -3.99 -2.23
C HIS A 182 15.04 -3.46 -0.81
N ASN A 183 15.44 -4.22 0.22
CA ASN A 183 15.31 -3.86 1.64
C ASN A 183 13.87 -3.59 2.10
N ILE A 184 12.90 -4.31 1.55
CA ILE A 184 11.52 -4.27 2.01
C ILE A 184 11.40 -5.18 3.23
N ASP A 185 10.96 -4.62 4.37
CA ASP A 185 11.00 -5.27 5.67
C ASP A 185 9.78 -6.14 5.94
N MET A 186 8.62 -5.74 5.44
CA MET A 186 7.33 -6.35 5.77
C MET A 186 6.55 -6.71 4.51
N LEU A 187 5.77 -7.80 4.61
CA LEU A 187 5.03 -8.39 3.50
C LEU A 187 3.58 -8.69 3.86
N THR A 188 2.67 -8.44 2.95
CA THR A 188 1.30 -8.98 2.99
C THR A 188 1.00 -9.78 1.73
N ILE A 189 0.37 -10.95 1.89
CA ILE A 189 -0.13 -11.77 0.77
C ILE A 189 -1.58 -12.13 1.05
N GLY A 190 -2.48 -11.76 0.15
CA GLY A 190 -3.90 -12.08 0.25
C GLY A 190 -4.47 -12.69 -1.04
N GLN A 191 -5.60 -13.39 -0.93
CA GLN A 191 -6.32 -13.92 -2.09
C GLN A 191 -6.96 -12.79 -2.89
N TYR A 192 -6.71 -12.75 -4.19
CA TYR A 192 -7.48 -11.91 -5.11
C TYR A 192 -8.93 -12.39 -5.20
N LEU A 193 -9.86 -11.47 -5.06
CA LEU A 193 -11.28 -11.67 -5.28
C LEU A 193 -11.74 -10.62 -6.29
N ALA A 194 -12.36 -11.06 -7.38
CA ALA A 194 -12.87 -10.14 -8.39
C ALA A 194 -14.04 -9.31 -7.83
N PRO A 195 -13.96 -7.97 -7.88
CA PRO A 195 -15.06 -7.14 -7.37
C PRO A 195 -16.35 -7.30 -8.16
N SER A 196 -16.27 -7.55 -9.47
CA SER A 196 -17.41 -7.84 -10.35
C SER A 196 -16.97 -8.69 -11.53
N ASN A 197 -17.93 -9.10 -12.35
CA ASN A 197 -17.68 -9.88 -13.57
C ASN A 197 -16.93 -9.11 -14.68
N SER A 198 -16.82 -7.80 -14.55
CA SER A 198 -16.06 -6.95 -15.48
C SER A 198 -14.59 -6.79 -15.12
N HIS A 199 -14.19 -7.27 -13.94
CA HIS A 199 -12.80 -7.26 -13.48
C HIS A 199 -12.04 -8.52 -13.92
N LEU A 200 -10.73 -8.55 -13.68
CA LEU A 200 -9.93 -9.75 -13.94
C LEU A 200 -10.54 -10.95 -13.20
N PRO A 201 -10.71 -12.09 -13.88
CA PRO A 201 -11.25 -13.28 -13.22
C PRO A 201 -10.26 -13.85 -12.21
N VAL A 202 -10.81 -14.47 -11.15
CA VAL A 202 -10.00 -15.30 -10.26
C VAL A 202 -9.55 -16.53 -11.03
N ARG A 203 -8.24 -16.67 -11.24
CA ARG A 203 -7.64 -17.80 -11.96
C ARG A 203 -7.42 -19.01 -11.06
N ARG A 204 -7.24 -18.77 -9.76
CA ARG A 204 -6.97 -19.80 -8.77
C ARG A 204 -7.38 -19.32 -7.37
N TYR A 205 -8.03 -20.20 -6.62
CA TYR A 205 -8.15 -20.04 -5.16
C TYR A 205 -7.00 -20.78 -4.51
N VAL A 206 -6.13 -20.05 -3.86
CA VAL A 206 -4.90 -20.60 -3.27
C VAL A 206 -5.23 -21.38 -2.01
N HIS A 207 -4.68 -22.60 -1.92
CA HIS A 207 -4.92 -23.47 -0.77
C HIS A 207 -4.29 -22.90 0.52
N PRO A 208 -4.90 -23.08 1.70
CA PRO A 208 -4.35 -22.63 2.97
C PRO A 208 -2.91 -23.09 3.24
N ASP A 209 -2.55 -24.31 2.84
CA ASP A 209 -1.19 -24.83 2.99
C ASP A 209 -0.17 -24.06 2.15
N THR A 210 -0.59 -23.54 0.99
CA THR A 210 0.27 -22.69 0.16
C THR A 210 0.49 -21.33 0.82
N PHE A 211 -0.53 -20.74 1.42
CA PHE A 211 -0.35 -19.51 2.22
C PHE A 211 0.60 -19.75 3.39
N LYS A 212 0.47 -20.87 4.08
CA LYS A 212 1.39 -21.24 5.16
C LYS A 212 2.83 -21.37 4.68
N MET A 213 3.02 -21.99 3.52
CA MET A 213 4.34 -22.09 2.89
C MET A 213 4.92 -20.71 2.57
N PHE A 214 4.13 -19.79 2.02
CA PHE A 214 4.59 -18.41 1.77
C PHE A 214 4.99 -17.70 3.06
N GLU A 215 4.23 -17.86 4.13
CA GLU A 215 4.55 -17.26 5.44
C GLU A 215 5.87 -17.80 5.99
N GLU A 216 6.07 -19.12 5.99
CA GLU A 216 7.31 -19.76 6.42
C GLU A 216 8.52 -19.30 5.62
N GLU A 217 8.39 -19.26 4.28
CA GLU A 217 9.45 -18.78 3.39
C GLU A 217 9.74 -17.28 3.58
N ALA A 218 8.74 -16.46 3.87
CA ALA A 218 8.94 -15.05 4.16
C ALA A 218 9.86 -14.84 5.37
N TYR A 219 9.62 -15.54 6.47
CA TYR A 219 10.48 -15.43 7.66
C TYR A 219 11.88 -16.00 7.40
N LYS A 220 12.00 -17.08 6.64
CA LYS A 220 13.32 -17.60 6.21
C LYS A 220 14.10 -16.60 5.36
N MET A 221 13.42 -15.81 4.53
CA MET A 221 14.03 -14.75 3.71
C MET A 221 14.41 -13.51 4.52
N GLY A 222 14.01 -13.41 5.78
CA GLY A 222 14.35 -12.32 6.68
C GLY A 222 13.35 -11.16 6.71
N PHE A 223 12.11 -11.34 6.25
CA PHE A 223 11.05 -10.37 6.55
C PHE A 223 10.84 -10.27 8.05
N SER A 224 10.74 -9.06 8.58
CA SER A 224 10.49 -8.82 10.01
C SER A 224 9.06 -9.18 10.39
N HIS A 225 8.13 -9.04 9.46
CA HIS A 225 6.74 -9.41 9.59
C HIS A 225 6.14 -9.85 8.26
N ALA A 226 5.30 -10.88 8.28
CA ALA A 226 4.56 -11.36 7.13
C ALA A 226 3.11 -11.70 7.54
N ALA A 227 2.14 -10.95 7.02
CA ALA A 227 0.73 -11.28 7.13
C ALA A 227 0.30 -12.01 5.86
N VAL A 228 -0.02 -13.30 5.96
CA VAL A 228 -0.28 -14.16 4.80
C VAL A 228 -1.54 -14.99 5.05
N GLY A 229 -2.50 -14.93 4.14
CA GLY A 229 -3.73 -15.69 4.23
C GLY A 229 -4.84 -15.19 3.31
N ALA A 230 -5.86 -16.01 3.11
CA ALA A 230 -6.94 -15.71 2.16
C ALA A 230 -7.67 -14.39 2.44
N MET A 231 -7.86 -14.04 3.71
CA MET A 231 -8.57 -12.83 4.13
C MET A 231 -7.65 -11.64 4.37
N VAL A 232 -6.33 -11.80 4.24
CA VAL A 232 -5.36 -10.73 4.42
C VAL A 232 -5.52 -9.69 3.32
N ARG A 233 -5.39 -8.43 3.71
CA ARG A 233 -5.29 -7.26 2.84
C ARG A 233 -4.09 -6.42 3.30
N SER A 234 -3.56 -5.58 2.44
CA SER A 234 -2.38 -4.76 2.73
C SER A 234 -2.48 -3.93 4.02
N ARG A 235 -3.69 -3.77 4.55
CA ARG A 235 -4.00 -3.00 5.76
C ARG A 235 -4.54 -3.86 6.92
N TYR A 236 -4.57 -5.18 6.74
CA TYR A 236 -5.08 -6.09 7.76
C TYR A 236 -4.10 -6.21 8.91
N HIS A 237 -4.57 -5.94 10.14
CA HIS A 237 -3.75 -5.92 11.36
C HIS A 237 -2.44 -5.12 11.21
N ALA A 238 -2.54 -3.94 10.57
CA ALA A 238 -1.37 -3.09 10.33
C ALA A 238 -0.66 -2.67 11.63
N ASP A 239 -1.42 -2.55 12.72
CA ASP A 239 -0.94 -2.25 14.07
C ASP A 239 -0.11 -3.37 14.72
N GLN A 240 -0.12 -4.57 14.15
CA GLN A 240 0.61 -5.74 14.66
C GLN A 240 1.86 -6.07 13.82
N GLN A 241 2.16 -5.25 12.83
CA GLN A 241 3.25 -5.44 11.88
C GLN A 241 4.50 -4.62 12.22
#